data_16559b2a27287869d83669610246a4c8
#
_entry.id   16559b2a27287869d83669610246a4c8
#
_cell.length_a   1.000
_cell.length_b   1.000
_cell.length_c   1.000
_cell.angle_alpha   90.00
_cell.angle_beta   90.00
_cell.angle_gamma   90.00
#
_symmetry.space_group_name_H-M   'P 1'
#
loop_
_entity.id
_entity.type
_entity.pdbx_description
1 polymer ?
#
loop_
_entity_poly.entity_id
_entity_poly.type
_entity_poly.pdbx_seq_one_letter_code
_entity_poly.pdbx_strand_id
1 'polypeptide(L)'
;EGCDILLNREITSIDMDKLIVFCDKEKINGDLIISTISPDFLYKCCWGELAYVGRDFFKIVLPNEKVLPDDVYFIYYPNENEQQTRITECKKFTLHKSKNSLITMEVPSLKNKLYPTMIQSQLDLAEKYIKNLPEKIMSVGRMGTYRYVDIDDIIMQGLKFKEEL
;
A
#
# COMPACT_ATOMS: atom_id res chain seq x y z
N GLU A 1 -0.58 -6.53 21.86
CA GLU A 1 0.41 -6.97 22.88
C GLU A 1 1.04 -8.28 22.45
N GLY A 2 2.39 -8.43 22.56
CA GLY A 2 3.10 -9.66 22.24
C GLY A 2 3.66 -9.77 20.82
N CYS A 3 3.67 -8.70 20.01
CA CYS A 3 4.31 -8.69 18.71
C CYS A 3 5.58 -7.85 18.72
N ASP A 4 6.65 -8.36 18.13
CA ASP A 4 7.85 -7.59 17.85
C ASP A 4 7.70 -6.81 16.55
N ILE A 5 8.00 -5.50 16.59
CA ILE A 5 7.96 -4.65 15.41
C ILE A 5 9.38 -4.28 15.03
N LEU A 6 9.84 -4.75 13.88
CA LEU A 6 11.16 -4.46 13.34
C LEU A 6 11.05 -3.35 12.29
N LEU A 7 11.45 -2.14 12.68
CA LEU A 7 11.49 -0.97 11.78
C LEU A 7 12.84 -0.84 11.09
N ASN A 8 12.86 -0.12 9.96
CA ASN A 8 14.07 0.11 9.14
C ASN A 8 14.74 -1.20 8.71
N ARG A 9 13.93 -2.19 8.33
CA ARG A 9 14.37 -3.46 7.76
C ARG A 9 13.83 -3.59 6.35
N GLU A 10 14.70 -3.61 5.37
CA GLU A 10 14.34 -3.87 3.98
C GLU A 10 14.30 -5.38 3.72
N ILE A 11 13.16 -5.88 3.26
CA ILE A 11 13.03 -7.27 2.84
C ILE A 11 13.65 -7.40 1.46
N THR A 12 14.74 -8.15 1.36
CA THR A 12 15.49 -8.36 0.11
C THR A 12 15.05 -9.60 -0.65
N SER A 13 14.65 -10.65 0.07
CA SER A 13 14.12 -11.89 -0.53
C SER A 13 13.40 -12.75 0.50
N ILE A 14 12.63 -13.73 0.01
CA ILE A 14 11.94 -14.72 0.84
C ILE A 14 12.23 -16.10 0.27
N ASP A 15 12.69 -17.01 1.12
CA ASP A 15 12.76 -18.45 0.83
C ASP A 15 11.42 -19.06 1.27
N MET A 16 10.54 -19.28 0.31
CA MET A 16 9.17 -19.73 0.57
C MET A 16 9.12 -21.20 1.07
N ASP A 17 10.08 -22.03 0.66
CA ASP A 17 10.13 -23.44 1.05
C ASP A 17 10.56 -23.59 2.52
N LYS A 18 11.48 -22.73 2.96
CA LYS A 18 12.02 -22.77 4.33
C LYS A 18 11.36 -21.77 5.27
N LEU A 19 10.44 -20.97 4.78
CA LEU A 19 9.78 -19.89 5.52
C LEU A 19 10.80 -18.91 6.14
N ILE A 20 11.80 -18.49 5.35
CA ILE A 20 12.85 -17.56 5.78
C ILE A 20 12.67 -16.23 5.06
N VAL A 21 12.58 -15.14 5.82
CA VAL A 21 12.60 -13.78 5.31
C VAL A 21 14.02 -13.20 5.50
N PHE A 22 14.61 -12.74 4.41
CA PHE A 22 15.91 -12.07 4.42
C PHE A 22 15.69 -10.56 4.46
N CYS A 23 16.24 -9.93 5.51
CA CYS A 23 16.18 -8.47 5.72
C CYS A 23 17.62 -7.98 5.87
N ASP A 24 18.12 -7.13 4.97
CA ASP A 24 19.50 -6.62 5.01
C ASP A 24 20.51 -7.77 5.19
N LYS A 25 21.13 -7.84 6.38
CA LYS A 25 22.10 -8.88 6.75
C LYS A 25 21.53 -9.96 7.69
N GLU A 26 20.28 -9.87 8.03
CA GLU A 26 19.59 -10.74 8.98
C GLU A 26 18.65 -11.70 8.24
N LYS A 27 18.38 -12.82 8.87
CA LYS A 27 17.36 -13.77 8.44
C LYS A 27 16.39 -14.05 9.58
N ILE A 28 15.11 -14.03 9.27
CA ILE A 28 14.03 -14.32 10.22
C ILE A 28 13.36 -15.61 9.76
N ASN A 29 13.28 -16.59 10.64
CA ASN A 29 12.57 -17.85 10.41
C ASN A 29 11.18 -17.75 11.04
N GLY A 30 10.19 -18.33 10.39
CA GLY A 30 8.81 -18.41 10.90
C GLY A 30 8.19 -19.76 10.59
N ASP A 31 7.08 -20.07 11.25
CA ASP A 31 6.25 -21.24 10.99
C ASP A 31 5.14 -20.93 9.97
N LEU A 32 4.82 -19.65 9.80
CA LEU A 32 3.85 -19.09 8.88
C LEU A 32 4.35 -17.72 8.41
N ILE A 33 4.14 -17.37 7.15
CA ILE A 33 4.38 -16.02 6.61
C ILE A 33 3.05 -15.41 6.18
N ILE A 34 2.70 -14.26 6.78
CA ILE A 34 1.59 -13.43 6.32
C ILE A 34 2.20 -12.25 5.56
N SER A 35 2.03 -12.25 4.23
CA SER A 35 2.61 -11.26 3.33
C SER A 35 1.60 -10.18 2.96
N THR A 36 2.00 -8.92 3.07
CA THR A 36 1.22 -7.77 2.59
C THR A 36 1.83 -7.11 1.35
N ILE A 37 2.97 -7.63 0.88
CA ILE A 37 3.66 -7.11 -0.31
C ILE A 37 3.08 -7.72 -1.58
N SER A 38 3.41 -7.11 -2.72
CA SER A 38 2.95 -7.59 -4.04
C SER A 38 3.37 -9.05 -4.29
N PRO A 39 2.46 -9.95 -4.72
CA PRO A 39 2.73 -11.38 -4.81
C PRO A 39 3.77 -11.74 -5.89
N ASP A 40 3.97 -10.92 -6.92
CA ASP A 40 5.02 -11.12 -7.91
C ASP A 40 6.42 -11.03 -7.29
N PHE A 41 6.61 -10.20 -6.25
CA PHE A 41 7.88 -10.10 -5.53
C PHE A 41 8.27 -11.44 -4.88
N LEU A 42 7.32 -12.18 -4.32
CA LEU A 42 7.57 -13.47 -3.67
C LEU A 42 8.19 -14.49 -4.63
N TYR A 43 7.84 -14.40 -5.91
CA TYR A 43 8.30 -15.25 -6.98
C TYR A 43 9.38 -14.61 -7.85
N LYS A 44 9.97 -13.47 -7.43
CA LYS A 44 10.96 -12.72 -8.21
C LYS A 44 10.48 -12.43 -9.63
N CYS A 45 9.18 -12.10 -9.75
CA CYS A 45 8.51 -11.76 -11.02
C CYS A 45 8.63 -12.83 -12.12
N CYS A 46 8.74 -14.13 -11.77
CA CYS A 46 9.02 -15.21 -12.72
C CYS A 46 7.96 -15.37 -13.84
N TRP A 47 6.73 -14.87 -13.65
CA TRP A 47 5.66 -14.85 -14.65
C TRP A 47 5.37 -13.45 -15.21
N GLY A 48 6.15 -12.44 -14.81
CA GLY A 48 5.99 -11.04 -15.18
C GLY A 48 5.68 -10.15 -13.99
N GLU A 49 5.92 -8.86 -14.13
CA GLU A 49 5.61 -7.88 -13.09
C GLU A 49 4.13 -7.52 -13.09
N LEU A 50 3.58 -7.32 -11.89
CA LEU A 50 2.25 -6.78 -11.72
C LEU A 50 2.26 -5.26 -11.88
N ALA A 51 1.34 -4.74 -12.69
CA ALA A 51 1.25 -3.33 -12.98
C ALA A 51 0.52 -2.57 -11.87
N TYR A 52 1.07 -1.43 -11.50
CA TYR A 52 0.51 -0.52 -10.51
C TYR A 52 0.51 0.91 -11.04
N VAL A 53 -0.38 1.71 -10.50
CA VAL A 53 -0.35 3.16 -10.66
C VAL A 53 -0.09 3.79 -9.30
N GLY A 54 0.54 4.94 -9.32
CA GLY A 54 0.89 5.68 -8.11
C GLY A 54 0.54 7.15 -8.21
N ARG A 55 1.10 7.93 -7.28
CA ARG A 55 0.94 9.37 -7.21
C ARG A 55 2.22 10.01 -6.71
N ASP A 56 2.60 11.11 -7.33
CA ASP A 56 3.59 12.02 -6.78
C ASP A 56 2.87 13.03 -5.87
N PHE A 57 3.44 13.27 -4.68
CA PHE A 57 2.90 14.18 -3.69
C PHE A 57 3.76 15.42 -3.59
N PHE A 58 3.22 16.56 -4.01
CA PHE A 58 3.87 17.86 -3.85
C PHE A 58 3.37 18.50 -2.55
N LYS A 59 4.30 18.80 -1.65
CA LYS A 59 4.01 19.38 -0.32
C LYS A 59 4.32 20.86 -0.33
N ILE A 60 3.33 21.68 0.01
CA ILE A 60 3.42 23.13 0.05
C ILE A 60 3.02 23.58 1.46
N VAL A 61 3.91 24.30 2.13
CA VAL A 61 3.61 24.91 3.43
C VAL A 61 3.27 26.38 3.22
N LEU A 62 2.07 26.77 3.62
CA LEU A 62 1.58 28.14 3.55
C LEU A 62 1.51 28.76 4.94
N PRO A 63 1.87 30.05 5.10
CA PRO A 63 1.82 30.76 6.38
C PRO A 63 0.39 31.22 6.71
N ASN A 64 -0.56 30.35 6.55
CA ASN A 64 -1.99 30.59 6.77
C ASN A 64 -2.53 29.48 7.67
N GLU A 65 -3.32 29.89 8.66
CA GLU A 65 -3.94 28.92 9.58
C GLU A 65 -4.97 28.02 8.86
N LYS A 66 -5.67 28.59 7.86
CA LYS A 66 -6.62 27.87 7.01
C LYS A 66 -6.41 28.29 5.56
N VAL A 67 -6.46 27.33 4.64
CA VAL A 67 -6.31 27.55 3.20
C VAL A 67 -7.61 27.22 2.46
N LEU A 68 -8.19 26.08 2.78
CA LEU A 68 -9.49 25.68 2.23
C LEU A 68 -10.62 26.13 3.16
N PRO A 69 -11.85 26.34 2.67
CA PRO A 69 -13.04 26.62 3.50
C PRO A 69 -13.20 25.59 4.63
N ASP A 70 -13.86 25.99 5.71
CA ASP A 70 -13.89 25.16 6.95
C ASP A 70 -14.39 23.74 6.74
N ASP A 71 -15.38 23.55 5.91
CA ASP A 71 -16.00 22.25 5.63
C ASP A 71 -15.35 21.50 4.46
N VAL A 72 -14.29 22.08 3.84
CA VAL A 72 -13.60 21.51 2.71
C VAL A 72 -12.24 20.97 3.15
N TYR A 73 -12.09 19.67 3.13
CA TYR A 73 -10.85 18.97 3.51
C TYR A 73 -9.92 18.75 2.33
N PHE A 74 -10.51 18.54 1.15
CA PHE A 74 -9.80 18.37 -0.11
C PHE A 74 -10.68 18.79 -1.30
N ILE A 75 -10.04 19.04 -2.44
CA ILE A 75 -10.68 19.37 -3.70
C ILE A 75 -10.20 18.37 -4.75
N TYR A 76 -11.14 17.74 -5.47
CA TYR A 76 -10.84 16.93 -6.65
C TYR A 76 -10.83 17.77 -7.93
N TYR A 77 -9.95 17.39 -8.83
CA TYR A 77 -9.82 17.97 -10.17
C TYR A 77 -10.08 16.87 -11.22
N PRO A 78 -11.32 16.70 -11.67
CA PRO A 78 -11.69 15.62 -12.59
C PRO A 78 -11.39 15.95 -14.06
N ASN A 79 -10.95 17.16 -14.37
CA ASN A 79 -10.70 17.60 -15.74
C ASN A 79 -9.37 17.03 -16.25
N GLU A 80 -9.38 16.45 -17.46
CA GLU A 80 -8.20 15.90 -18.13
C GLU A 80 -7.09 16.94 -18.42
N ASN A 81 -7.46 18.22 -18.47
CA ASN A 81 -6.48 19.31 -18.67
C ASN A 81 -5.71 19.67 -17.39
N GLU A 82 -6.15 19.15 -16.24
CA GLU A 82 -5.48 19.37 -14.96
C GLU A 82 -4.49 18.24 -14.67
N GLN A 83 -3.26 18.60 -14.32
CA GLN A 83 -2.24 17.59 -13.98
C GLN A 83 -2.50 16.94 -12.62
N GLN A 84 -2.98 17.74 -11.65
CA GLN A 84 -3.32 17.26 -10.32
C GLN A 84 -4.71 16.61 -10.31
N THR A 85 -4.87 15.60 -9.48
CA THR A 85 -6.17 14.96 -9.24
C THR A 85 -6.82 15.40 -7.95
N ARG A 86 -6.00 15.81 -6.95
CA ARG A 86 -6.51 16.23 -5.65
C ARG A 86 -5.56 17.20 -4.97
N ILE A 87 -6.14 18.18 -4.26
CA ILE A 87 -5.44 19.03 -3.30
C ILE A 87 -6.08 18.81 -1.92
N THR A 88 -5.25 18.61 -0.89
CA THR A 88 -5.69 18.28 0.47
C THR A 88 -5.05 19.21 1.49
N GLU A 89 -5.84 19.74 2.42
CA GLU A 89 -5.34 20.42 3.62
C GLU A 89 -5.18 19.42 4.77
N CYS A 90 -3.96 18.89 4.94
CA CYS A 90 -3.68 17.73 5.77
C CYS A 90 -4.06 17.90 7.24
N LYS A 91 -3.88 19.10 7.83
CA LYS A 91 -4.15 19.33 9.25
C LYS A 91 -5.63 19.24 9.62
N LYS A 92 -6.54 19.36 8.66
CA LYS A 92 -7.98 19.19 8.90
C LYS A 92 -8.33 17.75 9.27
N PHE A 93 -7.64 16.77 8.69
CA PHE A 93 -7.80 15.36 9.05
C PHE A 93 -7.16 15.01 10.39
N THR A 94 -5.99 15.60 10.67
CA THR A 94 -5.22 15.30 11.89
C THR A 94 -5.64 16.16 13.09
N LEU A 95 -6.50 17.16 12.87
CA LEU A 95 -6.89 18.17 13.86
C LEU A 95 -5.69 18.91 14.48
N HIS A 96 -4.55 18.92 13.78
CA HIS A 96 -3.33 19.59 14.23
C HIS A 96 -3.50 21.10 14.22
N LYS A 97 -3.20 21.75 15.36
CA LYS A 97 -3.26 23.21 15.52
C LYS A 97 -1.92 23.81 15.13
N SER A 98 -1.90 24.66 14.12
CA SER A 98 -0.71 25.38 13.64
C SER A 98 -1.12 26.65 12.92
N LYS A 99 -0.29 27.69 13.01
CA LYS A 99 -0.44 28.93 12.23
C LYS A 99 -0.15 28.71 10.74
N ASN A 100 0.53 27.63 10.38
CA ASN A 100 0.82 27.26 9.00
C ASN A 100 -0.06 26.08 8.58
N SER A 101 -0.35 25.95 7.30
CA SER A 101 -1.05 24.80 6.72
C SER A 101 -0.16 24.07 5.74
N LEU A 102 -0.13 22.74 5.86
CA LEU A 102 0.44 21.85 4.86
C LEU A 102 -0.64 21.48 3.84
N ILE A 103 -0.42 21.88 2.61
CA ILE A 103 -1.21 21.46 1.45
C ILE A 103 -0.45 20.38 0.71
N THR A 104 -1.12 19.28 0.38
CA THR A 104 -0.59 18.27 -0.52
C THR A 104 -1.35 18.29 -1.84
N MET A 105 -0.61 18.32 -2.93
CA MET A 105 -1.13 18.19 -4.29
C MET A 105 -0.73 16.82 -4.83
N GLU A 106 -1.70 16.06 -5.32
CA GLU A 106 -1.50 14.72 -5.86
C GLU A 106 -1.52 14.74 -7.38
N VAL A 107 -0.48 14.18 -7.99
CA VAL A 107 -0.37 14.05 -9.44
C VAL A 107 -0.18 12.57 -9.78
N PRO A 108 -0.95 11.99 -10.74
CA PRO A 108 -0.77 10.60 -11.16
C PRO A 108 0.68 10.31 -11.59
N SER A 109 1.18 9.16 -11.22
CA SER A 109 2.57 8.77 -11.48
C SER A 109 2.68 7.26 -11.65
N LEU A 110 3.66 6.82 -12.43
CA LEU A 110 4.05 5.42 -12.56
C LEU A 110 5.32 5.08 -11.77
N LYS A 111 5.85 6.03 -10.97
CA LYS A 111 7.11 5.86 -10.24
C LYS A 111 6.96 5.05 -8.96
N ASN A 112 5.74 4.88 -8.47
CA ASN A 112 5.47 4.15 -7.23
C ASN A 112 4.24 3.27 -7.36
N LYS A 113 4.14 2.24 -6.52
CA LYS A 113 3.07 1.23 -6.52
C LYS A 113 2.10 1.55 -5.40
N LEU A 114 0.99 2.26 -5.67
CA LEU A 114 -0.05 2.57 -4.67
C LEU A 114 -1.38 1.88 -4.96
N TYR A 115 -1.71 1.71 -6.23
CA TYR A 115 -2.98 1.14 -6.66
C TYR A 115 -2.76 0.04 -7.70
N PRO A 116 -3.27 -1.18 -7.49
CA PRO A 116 -3.30 -2.21 -8.52
C PRO A 116 -4.07 -1.73 -9.75
N THR A 117 -3.61 -2.08 -10.94
CA THR A 117 -4.37 -1.83 -12.16
C THR A 117 -5.42 -2.93 -12.32
N MET A 118 -6.72 -2.54 -12.43
CA MET A 118 -7.83 -3.49 -12.51
C MET A 118 -8.09 -3.94 -13.96
N ILE A 119 -7.00 -4.30 -14.68
CA ILE A 119 -7.05 -4.81 -16.05
C ILE A 119 -7.07 -6.35 -15.97
N GLN A 120 -7.94 -7.01 -16.75
CA GLN A 120 -8.17 -8.45 -16.64
C GLN A 120 -6.88 -9.28 -16.71
N SER A 121 -5.98 -8.98 -17.64
CA SER A 121 -4.70 -9.70 -17.77
C SER A 121 -3.82 -9.58 -16.53
N GLN A 122 -3.89 -8.47 -15.80
CA GLN A 122 -3.15 -8.27 -14.57
C GLN A 122 -3.82 -8.96 -13.39
N LEU A 123 -5.14 -9.01 -13.37
CA LEU A 123 -5.91 -9.78 -12.38
C LEU A 123 -5.63 -11.29 -12.53
N ASP A 124 -5.61 -11.80 -13.76
CA ASP A 124 -5.29 -13.20 -14.05
C ASP A 124 -3.85 -13.56 -13.64
N LEU A 125 -2.91 -12.64 -13.88
CA LEU A 125 -1.51 -12.80 -13.45
C LEU A 125 -1.39 -12.81 -11.92
N ALA A 126 -2.08 -11.90 -11.24
CA ALA A 126 -2.08 -11.84 -9.77
C ALA A 126 -2.71 -13.10 -9.17
N GLU A 127 -3.84 -13.55 -9.72
CA GLU A 127 -4.48 -14.79 -9.29
C GLU A 127 -3.55 -15.99 -9.47
N LYS A 128 -2.79 -16.05 -10.58
CA LYS A 128 -1.79 -17.09 -10.81
C LYS A 128 -0.73 -17.09 -9.71
N TYR A 129 -0.20 -15.93 -9.31
CA TYR A 129 0.75 -15.83 -8.21
C TYR A 129 0.15 -16.30 -6.88
N ILE A 130 -1.05 -15.84 -6.56
CA ILE A 130 -1.70 -16.14 -5.28
C ILE A 130 -2.09 -17.61 -5.16
N LYS A 131 -2.62 -18.22 -6.22
CA LYS A 131 -3.01 -19.64 -6.23
C LYS A 131 -1.82 -20.61 -6.10
N ASN A 132 -0.63 -20.17 -6.44
CA ASN A 132 0.58 -20.98 -6.33
C ASN A 132 1.36 -20.75 -5.02
N LEU A 133 0.84 -19.94 -4.09
CA LEU A 133 1.48 -19.77 -2.79
C LEU A 133 1.50 -21.11 -2.02
N PRO A 134 2.63 -21.44 -1.36
CA PRO A 134 2.68 -22.57 -0.43
C PRO A 134 1.64 -22.39 0.70
N GLU A 135 1.13 -23.49 1.24
CA GLU A 135 0.09 -23.51 2.28
C GLU A 135 0.42 -22.63 3.49
N LYS A 136 1.69 -22.54 3.85
CA LYS A 136 2.17 -21.72 4.98
C LYS A 136 2.51 -20.27 4.61
N ILE A 137 2.08 -19.80 3.44
CA ILE A 137 2.24 -18.40 3.02
C ILE A 137 0.90 -17.85 2.63
N MET A 138 0.45 -16.83 3.35
CA MET A 138 -0.82 -16.16 3.12
C MET A 138 -0.59 -14.75 2.62
N SER A 139 -1.32 -14.35 1.59
CA SER A 139 -1.24 -13.01 1.02
C SER A 139 -2.47 -12.19 1.41
N VAL A 140 -2.26 -11.05 2.06
CA VAL A 140 -3.32 -10.22 2.62
C VAL A 140 -3.14 -8.75 2.28
N GLY A 141 -4.20 -7.97 2.43
CA GLY A 141 -4.21 -6.53 2.19
C GLY A 141 -4.23 -6.16 0.71
N ARG A 142 -4.28 -4.86 0.44
CA ARG A 142 -4.43 -4.30 -0.92
C ARG A 142 -3.35 -4.77 -1.88
N MET A 143 -2.09 -4.68 -1.47
CA MET A 143 -0.96 -5.06 -2.32
C MET A 143 -0.82 -6.58 -2.41
N GLY A 144 -0.94 -7.29 -1.28
CA GLY A 144 -0.79 -8.75 -1.24
C GLY A 144 -1.87 -9.47 -2.05
N THR A 145 -3.11 -9.01 -2.03
CA THR A 145 -4.21 -9.62 -2.78
C THR A 145 -4.42 -9.01 -4.17
N TYR A 146 -3.62 -8.00 -4.54
CA TYR A 146 -3.78 -7.25 -5.79
C TYR A 146 -5.20 -6.72 -6.01
N ARG A 147 -5.83 -6.19 -4.96
CA ARG A 147 -7.21 -5.70 -4.97
C ARG A 147 -7.29 -4.25 -4.52
N TYR A 148 -8.18 -3.49 -5.14
CA TYR A 148 -8.52 -2.15 -4.66
C TYR A 148 -9.56 -2.29 -3.56
N VAL A 149 -9.12 -2.20 -2.30
CA VAL A 149 -9.94 -2.36 -1.09
C VAL A 149 -9.69 -1.21 -0.12
N ASP A 150 -10.68 -0.89 0.68
CA ASP A 150 -10.59 0.14 1.72
C ASP A 150 -10.10 -0.45 3.06
N ILE A 151 -9.85 0.40 4.04
CA ILE A 151 -9.25 0.00 5.32
C ILE A 151 -10.15 -0.95 6.10
N ASP A 152 -11.45 -0.72 6.08
CA ASP A 152 -12.46 -1.56 6.73
C ASP A 152 -12.49 -2.98 6.15
N ASP A 153 -12.37 -3.12 4.83
CA ASP A 153 -12.25 -4.44 4.18
C ASP A 153 -10.99 -5.18 4.64
N ILE A 154 -9.87 -4.46 4.79
CA ILE A 154 -8.60 -5.06 5.25
C ILE A 154 -8.71 -5.49 6.72
N ILE A 155 -9.35 -4.68 7.56
CA ILE A 155 -9.61 -5.04 8.96
C ILE A 155 -10.49 -6.30 9.03
N MET A 156 -11.56 -6.35 8.24
CA MET A 156 -12.44 -7.52 8.17
C MET A 156 -11.69 -8.77 7.68
N GLN A 157 -10.79 -8.60 6.70
CA GLN A 157 -9.91 -9.68 6.24
C GLN A 157 -9.06 -10.20 7.40
N GLY A 158 -8.40 -9.31 8.15
CA GLY A 158 -7.57 -9.69 9.30
C GLY A 158 -8.34 -10.39 10.42
N LEU A 159 -9.58 -9.96 10.67
CA LEU A 159 -10.44 -10.61 11.67
C LEU A 159 -10.85 -12.03 11.27
N LYS A 160 -11.16 -12.27 9.99
CA LYS A 160 -11.47 -13.60 9.45
C LYS A 160 -10.27 -14.54 9.55
N PHE A 161 -9.06 -14.05 9.26
CA PHE A 161 -7.85 -14.87 9.41
C PHE A 161 -7.64 -15.41 10.81
N LYS A 162 -8.02 -14.64 11.83
CA LYS A 162 -7.92 -15.10 13.22
C LYS A 162 -8.81 -16.31 13.51
N GLU A 163 -9.89 -16.50 12.76
CA GLU A 163 -10.82 -17.63 12.92
C GLU A 163 -10.32 -18.89 12.17
N GLU A 164 -9.42 -18.72 11.20
CA GLU A 164 -8.85 -19.79 10.36
C GLU A 164 -7.49 -20.31 10.87
N LEU A 165 -6.83 -19.58 11.78
CA LEU A 165 -5.55 -19.93 12.43
C LEU A 165 -5.78 -20.63 13.77
#